data_91d04039b3366d1e8064bb7d7f0c5ad2
#
_entry.id   91d04039b3366d1e8064bb7d7f0c5ad2
#
_cell.length_a   1.000
_cell.length_b   1.000
_cell.length_c   1.000
_cell.angle_alpha   90.00
_cell.angle_beta   90.00
_cell.angle_gamma   90.00
#
_symmetry.space_group_name_H-M   'P 1'
#
loop_
_entity.id
_entity.type
_entity.pdbx_description
1 polymer ?
#
loop_
_entity_poly.entity_id
_entity_poly.type
_entity_poly.pdbx_seq_one_letter_code
_entity_poly.pdbx_strand_id
1 'polypeptide(L)'
;MTDRADDATAQARLVRETVYGSRKRLAWVLGQAARSDTVLEVGCGTGYMLCRPLAKLGYRVEGIDLDAKSIEHGQELLRAEGLDPGILNCRPLSAVTSRPNVIIVSEVLEHLDDDDLSALLADARTHLDPGGRLLVTVPNGYGWFEMEQLLWWKLGIGGLLFRSGFCHLVEKTKIRRLGAEAIDPGPPSTLSSSPHVQRFTLASITRRLRDAGFEVTDARGSVAVSGPFSNLFFAGLEPLLGANGRWGDRLGGLASGYFVSCRR
;
A
#
# COMPACT_ATOMS: atom_id res chain seq x y z
N MET A 1 -9.52 -2.47 23.38
CA MET A 1 -9.40 -2.22 21.91
C MET A 1 -8.75 -0.86 21.59
N THR A 2 -8.98 0.20 22.35
CA THR A 2 -8.37 1.53 22.15
C THR A 2 -6.84 1.51 22.26
N ASP A 3 -6.28 0.83 23.23
CA ASP A 3 -4.83 0.78 23.52
C ASP A 3 -4.00 0.20 22.35
N ARG A 4 -4.50 -0.84 21.67
CA ARG A 4 -3.81 -1.47 20.53
C ARG A 4 -3.82 -0.59 19.27
N ALA A 5 -4.90 0.17 19.06
CA ALA A 5 -4.99 1.07 17.90
C ALA A 5 -4.09 2.30 18.07
N ASP A 6 -3.97 2.81 19.31
CA ASP A 6 -3.09 3.93 19.63
C ASP A 6 -1.62 3.53 19.50
N ASP A 7 -1.24 2.32 19.96
CA ASP A 7 0.10 1.76 19.80
C ASP A 7 0.44 1.53 18.32
N ALA A 8 -0.46 0.97 17.53
CA ALA A 8 -0.28 0.78 16.09
C ALA A 8 -0.06 2.12 15.36
N THR A 9 -0.81 3.15 15.74
CA THR A 9 -0.65 4.50 15.18
C THR A 9 0.70 5.13 15.54
N ALA A 10 1.16 4.93 16.77
CA ALA A 10 2.47 5.42 17.22
C ALA A 10 3.62 4.69 16.47
N GLN A 11 3.54 3.37 16.37
CA GLN A 11 4.54 2.56 15.66
C GLN A 11 4.58 2.87 14.15
N ALA A 12 3.45 3.18 13.53
CA ALA A 12 3.38 3.52 12.11
C ALA A 12 4.13 4.82 11.75
N ARG A 13 4.55 5.62 12.74
CA ARG A 13 5.40 6.80 12.52
C ARG A 13 6.78 6.49 11.95
N LEU A 14 7.18 5.21 11.90
CA LEU A 14 8.37 4.77 11.16
C LEU A 14 8.26 5.01 9.66
N VAL A 15 7.03 5.13 9.15
CA VAL A 15 6.75 5.45 7.75
C VAL A 15 6.22 6.88 7.68
N ARG A 16 6.71 7.63 6.72
CA ARG A 16 6.22 8.96 6.42
C ARG A 16 4.78 8.87 5.90
N GLU A 17 3.93 9.82 6.34
CA GLU A 17 2.61 9.92 5.75
C GLU A 17 2.68 10.53 4.35
N THR A 18 1.95 9.95 3.45
CA THR A 18 1.83 10.41 2.08
C THR A 18 0.37 10.66 1.72
N VAL A 19 0.14 11.30 0.61
CA VAL A 19 -1.21 11.45 0.05
C VAL A 19 -1.88 10.11 -0.26
N TYR A 20 -1.07 9.06 -0.43
CA TYR A 20 -1.52 7.67 -0.67
C TYR A 20 -1.82 6.90 0.62
N GLY A 21 -1.66 7.53 1.79
CA GLY A 21 -1.99 6.91 3.08
C GLY A 21 -0.99 5.87 3.56
N SER A 22 0.30 6.05 3.28
CA SER A 22 1.34 5.06 3.61
C SER A 22 1.40 4.74 5.10
N ARG A 23 1.42 5.76 5.97
CA ARG A 23 1.40 5.58 7.43
C ARG A 23 0.07 4.97 7.90
N LYS A 24 -1.04 5.43 7.34
CA LYS A 24 -2.37 4.89 7.66
C LYS A 24 -2.47 3.41 7.30
N ARG A 25 -1.92 2.99 6.15
CA ARG A 25 -1.85 1.59 5.71
C ARG A 25 -1.05 0.76 6.70
N LEU A 26 0.15 1.20 7.07
CA LEU A 26 0.95 0.49 8.08
C LEU A 26 0.22 0.40 9.42
N ALA A 27 -0.38 1.50 9.90
CA ALA A 27 -1.15 1.50 11.15
C ALA A 27 -2.32 0.48 11.09
N TRP A 28 -3.00 0.40 9.95
CA TRP A 28 -4.07 -0.56 9.76
C TRP A 28 -3.55 -2.00 9.79
N VAL A 29 -2.45 -2.31 9.13
CA VAL A 29 -1.81 -3.63 9.17
C VAL A 29 -1.40 -4.00 10.59
N LEU A 30 -0.74 -3.08 11.32
CA LEU A 30 -0.34 -3.30 12.72
C LEU A 30 -1.55 -3.52 13.65
N GLY A 31 -2.67 -2.89 13.38
CA GLY A 31 -3.93 -3.13 14.09
C GLY A 31 -4.51 -4.52 13.85
N GLN A 32 -4.18 -5.15 12.71
CA GLN A 32 -4.66 -6.47 12.31
C GLN A 32 -3.70 -7.60 12.68
N ALA A 33 -2.40 -7.40 12.67
CA ALA A 33 -1.39 -8.40 12.98
C ALA A 33 -0.95 -8.36 14.45
N ALA A 34 -0.77 -9.52 15.08
CA ALA A 34 -0.14 -9.64 16.38
C ALA A 34 1.39 -9.79 16.20
N ARG A 35 2.19 -9.42 17.22
CA ARG A 35 3.65 -9.59 17.18
C ARG A 35 4.08 -11.07 17.05
N SER A 36 3.26 -11.97 17.54
CA SER A 36 3.47 -13.41 17.43
C SER A 36 3.16 -13.97 16.04
N ASP A 37 2.41 -13.22 15.21
CA ASP A 37 2.02 -13.69 13.89
C ASP A 37 3.22 -13.76 12.94
N THR A 38 3.15 -14.73 12.04
CA THR A 38 4.00 -14.78 10.85
C THR A 38 3.27 -14.05 9.73
N VAL A 39 3.93 -13.08 9.12
CA VAL A 39 3.36 -12.19 8.10
C VAL A 39 4.03 -12.45 6.76
N LEU A 40 3.26 -12.63 5.71
CA LEU A 40 3.73 -12.74 4.33
C LEU A 40 3.14 -11.59 3.51
N GLU A 41 3.99 -10.77 2.91
CA GLU A 41 3.58 -9.76 1.92
C GLU A 41 3.80 -10.32 0.51
N VAL A 42 2.74 -10.40 -0.29
CA VAL A 42 2.76 -10.85 -1.68
C VAL A 42 2.75 -9.63 -2.61
N GLY A 43 3.68 -9.59 -3.56
CA GLY A 43 3.91 -8.40 -4.39
C GLY A 43 4.56 -7.27 -3.59
N CYS A 44 5.58 -7.61 -2.79
CA CYS A 44 6.21 -6.67 -1.86
C CYS A 44 7.09 -5.60 -2.56
N GLY A 45 7.40 -5.77 -3.86
CA GLY A 45 8.34 -4.93 -4.57
C GLY A 45 9.69 -4.88 -3.85
N THR A 46 10.14 -3.68 -3.48
CA THR A 46 11.37 -3.49 -2.68
C THR A 46 11.19 -3.75 -1.17
N GLY A 47 10.01 -4.14 -0.72
CA GLY A 47 9.68 -4.32 0.69
C GLY A 47 9.65 -3.01 1.51
N TYR A 48 9.84 -1.87 0.87
CA TYR A 48 9.99 -0.57 1.55
C TYR A 48 8.74 -0.17 2.35
N MET A 49 7.55 -0.48 1.83
CA MET A 49 6.29 0.03 2.38
C MET A 49 5.82 -0.74 3.61
N LEU A 50 5.97 -2.06 3.65
CA LEU A 50 5.45 -2.89 4.74
C LEU A 50 6.50 -3.86 5.30
N CYS A 51 7.22 -4.66 4.50
CA CYS A 51 8.22 -5.61 5.01
C CYS A 51 9.28 -4.92 5.87
N ARG A 52 9.88 -3.85 5.37
CA ARG A 52 10.93 -3.09 6.07
C ARG A 52 10.45 -2.52 7.43
N PRO A 53 9.34 -1.76 7.52
CA PRO A 53 8.88 -1.25 8.81
C PRO A 53 8.39 -2.36 9.75
N LEU A 54 7.80 -3.44 9.25
CA LEU A 54 7.42 -4.59 10.06
C LEU A 54 8.65 -5.29 10.65
N ALA A 55 9.71 -5.49 9.84
CA ALA A 55 10.98 -6.04 10.32
C ALA A 55 11.63 -5.15 11.40
N LYS A 56 11.66 -3.82 11.20
CA LYS A 56 12.13 -2.86 12.22
C LYS A 56 11.37 -2.94 13.52
N LEU A 57 10.10 -3.25 13.46
CA LEU A 57 9.24 -3.43 14.62
C LEU A 57 9.37 -4.84 15.23
N GLY A 58 10.20 -5.72 14.67
CA GLY A 58 10.44 -7.07 15.20
C GLY A 58 9.33 -8.07 14.89
N TYR A 59 8.53 -7.84 13.84
CA TYR A 59 7.60 -8.85 13.30
C TYR A 59 8.36 -9.93 12.54
N ARG A 60 7.86 -11.16 12.57
CA ARG A 60 8.30 -12.23 11.68
C ARG A 60 7.65 -12.02 10.33
N VAL A 61 8.33 -11.30 9.43
CA VAL A 61 7.81 -10.92 8.11
C VAL A 61 8.66 -11.52 7.00
N GLU A 62 8.01 -11.96 5.96
CA GLU A 62 8.59 -12.31 4.66
C GLU A 62 7.86 -11.54 3.57
N GLY A 63 8.61 -11.07 2.57
CA GLY A 63 8.07 -10.47 1.35
C GLY A 63 8.45 -11.30 0.14
N ILE A 64 7.50 -11.49 -0.76
CA ILE A 64 7.74 -12.15 -2.05
C ILE A 64 7.29 -11.27 -3.20
N ASP A 65 8.05 -11.31 -4.28
CA ASP A 65 7.72 -10.64 -5.54
C ASP A 65 8.26 -11.45 -6.72
N LEU A 66 7.72 -11.24 -7.91
CA LEU A 66 8.20 -11.86 -9.15
C LEU A 66 9.28 -11.02 -9.84
N ASP A 67 9.41 -9.74 -9.48
CA ASP A 67 10.44 -8.86 -10.03
C ASP A 67 11.76 -8.99 -9.24
N ALA A 68 12.70 -9.75 -9.82
CA ALA A 68 14.02 -9.97 -9.22
C ALA A 68 14.78 -8.65 -8.96
N LYS A 69 14.61 -7.64 -9.81
CA LYS A 69 15.30 -6.33 -9.64
C LYS A 69 14.78 -5.57 -8.42
N SER A 70 13.46 -5.59 -8.19
CA SER A 70 12.86 -5.02 -6.99
C SER A 70 13.37 -5.73 -5.73
N ILE A 71 13.43 -7.06 -5.75
CA ILE A 71 13.94 -7.84 -4.62
C ILE A 71 15.42 -7.52 -4.35
N GLU A 72 16.28 -7.54 -5.37
CA GLU A 72 17.70 -7.21 -5.21
C GLU A 72 17.89 -5.81 -4.61
N HIS A 73 17.21 -4.82 -5.16
CA HIS A 73 17.26 -3.44 -4.65
C HIS A 73 16.72 -3.34 -3.21
N GLY A 74 15.61 -4.01 -2.91
CA GLY A 74 15.06 -4.09 -1.55
C GLY A 74 16.03 -4.72 -0.55
N GLN A 75 16.70 -5.80 -0.94
CA GLN A 75 17.72 -6.45 -0.13
C GLN A 75 18.92 -5.54 0.15
N GLU A 76 19.34 -4.71 -0.83
CA GLU A 76 20.38 -3.69 -0.63
C GLU A 76 19.94 -2.63 0.39
N LEU A 77 18.70 -2.14 0.29
CA LEU A 77 18.14 -1.19 1.25
C LEU A 77 18.07 -1.78 2.66
N LEU A 78 17.68 -3.04 2.81
CA LEU A 78 17.65 -3.71 4.12
C LEU A 78 19.05 -3.86 4.71
N ARG A 79 20.05 -4.29 3.91
CA ARG A 79 21.45 -4.39 4.36
C ARG A 79 22.00 -3.05 4.84
N ALA A 80 21.71 -1.96 4.09
CA ALA A 80 22.16 -0.62 4.45
C ALA A 80 21.59 -0.15 5.81
N GLU A 81 20.45 -0.70 6.24
CA GLU A 81 19.81 -0.40 7.50
C GLU A 81 20.08 -1.44 8.60
N GLY A 82 20.94 -2.42 8.34
CA GLY A 82 21.28 -3.49 9.30
C GLY A 82 20.15 -4.52 9.52
N LEU A 83 19.22 -4.63 8.59
CA LEU A 83 18.14 -5.61 8.60
C LEU A 83 18.52 -6.85 7.78
N ASP A 84 17.88 -7.98 8.08
CA ASP A 84 18.08 -9.22 7.33
C ASP A 84 17.52 -9.09 5.91
N PRO A 85 18.36 -9.15 4.85
CA PRO A 85 17.90 -9.13 3.47
C PRO A 85 17.14 -10.42 3.08
N GLY A 86 17.35 -11.52 3.80
CA GLY A 86 16.72 -12.81 3.54
C GLY A 86 15.19 -12.81 3.73
N ILE A 87 14.64 -11.76 4.31
CA ILE A 87 13.17 -11.61 4.39
C ILE A 87 12.52 -11.31 3.05
N LEU A 88 13.27 -10.91 2.01
CA LEU A 88 12.75 -10.63 0.66
C LEU A 88 13.19 -11.72 -0.32
N ASN A 89 12.25 -12.33 -1.03
CA ASN A 89 12.49 -13.46 -1.90
C ASN A 89 11.80 -13.31 -3.26
N CYS A 90 12.55 -13.61 -4.35
CA CYS A 90 11.97 -13.64 -5.70
C CYS A 90 11.35 -15.00 -5.95
N ARG A 91 10.04 -15.13 -5.71
CA ARG A 91 9.29 -16.37 -5.93
C ARG A 91 7.78 -16.14 -5.96
N PRO A 92 7.00 -17.01 -6.64
CA PRO A 92 5.55 -16.97 -6.57
C PRO A 92 5.03 -17.48 -5.21
N LEU A 93 3.78 -17.15 -4.89
CA LEU A 93 3.11 -17.61 -3.66
C LEU A 93 3.01 -19.14 -3.61
N SER A 94 2.78 -19.80 -4.74
CA SER A 94 2.73 -21.27 -4.85
C SER A 94 4.02 -21.99 -4.42
N ALA A 95 5.17 -21.29 -4.41
CA ALA A 95 6.45 -21.81 -3.94
C ALA A 95 6.71 -21.58 -2.44
N VAL A 96 5.80 -20.94 -1.74
CA VAL A 96 5.89 -20.73 -0.29
C VAL A 96 5.50 -22.01 0.43
N THR A 97 6.34 -22.48 1.34
CA THR A 97 6.10 -23.71 2.12
C THR A 97 5.55 -23.46 3.51
N SER A 98 5.71 -22.23 4.02
CA SER A 98 5.20 -21.80 5.32
C SER A 98 3.69 -21.54 5.28
N ARG A 99 3.06 -21.61 6.46
CA ARG A 99 1.66 -21.19 6.64
C ARG A 99 1.62 -19.92 7.49
N PRO A 100 1.61 -18.74 6.87
CA PRO A 100 1.55 -17.48 7.60
C PRO A 100 0.20 -17.30 8.29
N ASN A 101 0.21 -16.60 9.43
CA ASN A 101 -1.01 -16.19 10.12
C ASN A 101 -1.68 -15.00 9.42
N VAL A 102 -0.88 -14.18 8.73
CA VAL A 102 -1.33 -13.01 7.98
C VAL A 102 -0.70 -13.00 6.60
N ILE A 103 -1.52 -12.95 5.56
CA ILE A 103 -1.08 -12.65 4.20
C ILE A 103 -1.52 -11.23 3.87
N ILE A 104 -0.62 -10.43 3.34
CA ILE A 104 -0.90 -9.07 2.86
C ILE A 104 -0.74 -9.04 1.34
N VAL A 105 -1.74 -8.51 0.65
CA VAL A 105 -1.74 -8.24 -0.79
C VAL A 105 -2.07 -6.77 -0.97
N SER A 106 -1.04 -5.95 -1.15
CA SER A 106 -1.16 -4.49 -1.12
C SER A 106 -0.82 -3.87 -2.46
N GLU A 107 -1.83 -3.29 -3.13
CA GLU A 107 -1.70 -2.65 -4.46
C GLU A 107 -1.13 -3.64 -5.51
N VAL A 108 -1.70 -4.83 -5.58
CA VAL A 108 -1.30 -5.91 -6.49
C VAL A 108 -2.44 -6.35 -7.38
N LEU A 109 -3.64 -6.53 -6.80
CA LEU A 109 -4.77 -7.17 -7.50
C LEU A 109 -5.23 -6.40 -8.73
N GLU A 110 -5.05 -5.08 -8.75
CA GLU A 110 -5.39 -4.21 -9.89
C GLU A 110 -4.51 -4.43 -11.12
N HIS A 111 -3.36 -5.08 -10.95
CA HIS A 111 -2.41 -5.38 -12.02
C HIS A 111 -2.60 -6.76 -12.63
N LEU A 112 -3.43 -7.61 -12.03
CA LEU A 112 -3.68 -8.99 -12.45
C LEU A 112 -4.89 -9.07 -13.37
N ASP A 113 -4.88 -9.99 -14.31
CA ASP A 113 -6.09 -10.38 -15.03
C ASP A 113 -7.00 -11.26 -14.16
N ASP A 114 -8.15 -11.69 -14.69
CA ASP A 114 -9.14 -12.47 -13.93
C ASP A 114 -8.62 -13.85 -13.52
N ASP A 115 -7.81 -14.49 -14.36
CA ASP A 115 -7.27 -15.83 -14.11
C ASP A 115 -6.17 -15.76 -13.05
N ASP A 116 -5.22 -14.84 -13.20
CA ASP A 116 -4.12 -14.63 -12.24
C ASP A 116 -4.65 -14.17 -10.87
N LEU A 117 -5.66 -13.29 -10.85
CA LEU A 117 -6.31 -12.86 -9.63
C LEU A 117 -6.98 -14.02 -8.90
N SER A 118 -7.71 -14.87 -9.64
CA SER A 118 -8.38 -16.03 -9.08
C SER A 118 -7.38 -17.06 -8.55
N ALA A 119 -6.29 -17.30 -9.28
CA ALA A 119 -5.20 -18.19 -8.87
C ALA A 119 -4.52 -17.66 -7.60
N LEU A 120 -4.17 -16.37 -7.55
CA LEU A 120 -3.56 -15.76 -6.36
C LEU A 120 -4.44 -15.87 -5.12
N LEU A 121 -5.74 -15.63 -5.25
CA LEU A 121 -6.68 -15.74 -4.11
C LEU A 121 -6.83 -17.18 -3.65
N ALA A 122 -6.86 -18.16 -4.57
CA ALA A 122 -6.90 -19.58 -4.25
C ALA A 122 -5.62 -20.03 -3.52
N ASP A 123 -4.45 -19.60 -4.01
CA ASP A 123 -3.16 -19.86 -3.39
C ASP A 123 -3.09 -19.20 -2.00
N ALA A 124 -3.50 -17.94 -1.86
CA ALA A 124 -3.54 -17.25 -0.58
C ALA A 124 -4.41 -18.00 0.43
N ARG A 125 -5.58 -18.49 0.00
CA ARG A 125 -6.47 -19.28 0.85
C ARG A 125 -5.84 -20.61 1.26
N THR A 126 -5.09 -21.25 0.37
CA THR A 126 -4.44 -22.55 0.64
C THR A 126 -3.29 -22.40 1.63
N HIS A 127 -2.45 -21.37 1.47
CA HIS A 127 -1.25 -21.15 2.28
C HIS A 127 -1.55 -20.49 3.64
N LEU A 128 -2.63 -19.73 3.74
CA LEU A 128 -3.01 -19.07 4.99
C LEU A 128 -3.30 -20.11 6.08
N ASP A 129 -2.80 -19.88 7.28
CA ASP A 129 -3.06 -20.72 8.44
C ASP A 129 -4.57 -20.80 8.74
N PRO A 130 -5.11 -21.94 9.26
CA PRO A 130 -6.49 -22.00 9.69
C PRO A 130 -6.82 -20.90 10.71
N GLY A 131 -7.82 -20.05 10.39
CA GLY A 131 -8.15 -18.86 11.20
C GLY A 131 -7.23 -17.65 10.96
N GLY A 132 -6.29 -17.77 10.01
CA GLY A 132 -5.45 -16.66 9.57
C GLY A 132 -6.22 -15.57 8.82
N ARG A 133 -5.55 -14.46 8.54
CA ARG A 133 -6.14 -13.24 7.95
C ARG A 133 -5.49 -12.89 6.63
N LEU A 134 -6.32 -12.56 5.65
CA LEU A 134 -5.91 -11.92 4.41
C LEU A 134 -6.20 -10.42 4.51
N LEU A 135 -5.19 -9.59 4.30
CA LEU A 135 -5.28 -8.14 4.28
C LEU A 135 -5.06 -7.65 2.85
N VAL A 136 -6.04 -6.98 2.29
CA VAL A 136 -6.00 -6.51 0.90
C VAL A 136 -6.09 -4.99 0.87
N THR A 137 -5.24 -4.34 0.07
CA THR A 137 -5.44 -2.95 -0.32
C THR A 137 -5.47 -2.84 -1.83
N VAL A 138 -6.41 -2.04 -2.34
CA VAL A 138 -6.56 -1.75 -3.77
C VAL A 138 -6.99 -0.30 -3.98
N PRO A 139 -6.60 0.35 -5.10
CA PRO A 139 -7.15 1.64 -5.46
C PRO A 139 -8.63 1.53 -5.83
N ASN A 140 -9.36 2.63 -5.66
CA ASN A 140 -10.68 2.77 -6.24
C ASN A 140 -10.53 3.07 -7.74
N GLY A 141 -10.84 2.10 -8.59
CA GLY A 141 -10.69 2.22 -10.05
C GLY A 141 -11.60 3.27 -10.72
N TYR A 142 -12.48 3.91 -9.95
CA TYR A 142 -13.37 5.00 -10.37
C TYR A 142 -13.24 6.21 -9.43
N GLY A 143 -12.21 6.22 -8.58
CA GLY A 143 -12.01 7.23 -7.56
C GLY A 143 -11.20 8.44 -8.02
N TRP A 144 -10.87 9.27 -7.04
CA TRP A 144 -10.13 10.51 -7.23
C TRP A 144 -8.76 10.30 -7.90
N PHE A 145 -8.08 9.21 -7.58
CA PHE A 145 -6.79 8.87 -8.18
C PHE A 145 -6.87 8.76 -9.71
N GLU A 146 -7.84 8.01 -10.24
CA GLU A 146 -8.02 7.82 -11.68
C GLU A 146 -8.36 9.15 -12.39
N MET A 147 -9.14 10.01 -11.74
CA MET A 147 -9.45 11.33 -12.26
C MET A 147 -8.19 12.22 -12.34
N GLU A 148 -7.37 12.25 -11.29
CA GLU A 148 -6.12 13.00 -11.31
C GLU A 148 -5.13 12.46 -12.34
N GLN A 149 -5.03 11.13 -12.50
CA GLN A 149 -4.21 10.49 -13.54
C GLN A 149 -4.65 10.92 -14.95
N LEU A 150 -5.97 10.91 -15.20
CA LEU A 150 -6.52 11.37 -16.47
C LEU A 150 -6.11 12.82 -16.76
N LEU A 151 -6.32 13.72 -15.81
CA LEU A 151 -6.00 15.16 -15.97
C LEU A 151 -4.49 15.39 -16.10
N TRP A 152 -3.69 14.75 -15.27
CA TRP A 152 -2.25 14.98 -15.21
C TRP A 152 -1.51 14.43 -16.43
N TRP A 153 -1.77 13.16 -16.78
CA TRP A 153 -1.02 12.47 -17.82
C TRP A 153 -1.73 12.49 -19.18
N LYS A 154 -3.01 12.08 -19.25
CA LYS A 154 -3.71 11.95 -20.56
C LYS A 154 -4.08 13.29 -21.16
N LEU A 155 -4.52 14.26 -20.36
CA LEU A 155 -4.82 15.62 -20.82
C LEU A 155 -3.57 16.53 -20.76
N GLY A 156 -2.42 16.05 -20.29
CA GLY A 156 -1.16 16.77 -20.33
C GLY A 156 -1.05 17.98 -19.39
N ILE A 157 -2.02 18.17 -18.47
CA ILE A 157 -2.03 19.32 -17.56
C ILE A 157 -0.78 19.32 -16.67
N GLY A 158 -0.34 18.16 -16.21
CA GLY A 158 0.90 18.01 -15.43
C GLY A 158 2.12 18.51 -16.19
N GLY A 159 2.24 18.13 -17.47
CA GLY A 159 3.31 18.61 -18.35
C GLY A 159 3.28 20.12 -18.55
N LEU A 160 2.09 20.72 -18.71
CA LEU A 160 1.92 22.17 -18.81
C LEU A 160 2.36 22.87 -17.52
N LEU A 161 1.92 22.39 -16.36
CA LEU A 161 2.32 22.93 -15.04
C LEU A 161 3.82 22.81 -14.80
N PHE A 162 4.42 21.70 -15.21
CA PHE A 162 5.87 21.52 -15.11
C PHE A 162 6.62 22.50 -16.02
N ARG A 163 6.22 22.62 -17.31
CA ARG A 163 6.86 23.52 -18.29
C ARG A 163 6.68 25.01 -17.95
N SER A 164 5.57 25.39 -17.32
CA SER A 164 5.33 26.76 -16.82
C SER A 164 6.19 27.12 -15.60
N GLY A 165 6.90 26.17 -15.00
CA GLY A 165 7.63 26.35 -13.74
C GLY A 165 6.77 26.35 -12.49
N PHE A 166 5.43 26.16 -12.63
CA PHE A 166 4.52 26.18 -11.49
C PHE A 166 4.81 25.09 -10.46
N CYS A 167 5.04 23.85 -10.91
CA CYS A 167 5.40 22.76 -10.02
C CYS A 167 6.68 23.10 -9.21
N HIS A 168 7.70 23.62 -9.88
CA HIS A 168 8.94 24.03 -9.23
C HIS A 168 8.73 25.16 -8.22
N LEU A 169 7.87 26.13 -8.53
CA LEU A 169 7.52 27.21 -7.60
C LEU A 169 6.83 26.68 -6.33
N VAL A 170 5.90 25.74 -6.48
CA VAL A 170 5.21 25.09 -5.36
C VAL A 170 6.21 24.33 -4.51
N GLU A 171 7.04 23.48 -5.11
CA GLU A 171 8.05 22.69 -4.41
C GLU A 171 9.06 23.57 -3.68
N LYS A 172 9.61 24.59 -4.36
CA LYS A 172 10.55 25.55 -3.76
C LYS A 172 9.91 26.28 -2.56
N THR A 173 8.64 26.65 -2.67
CA THR A 173 7.92 27.30 -1.59
C THR A 173 7.73 26.36 -0.39
N LYS A 174 7.40 25.09 -0.65
CA LYS A 174 7.29 24.05 0.38
C LYS A 174 8.63 23.80 1.07
N ILE A 175 9.70 23.61 0.30
CA ILE A 175 11.06 23.42 0.85
C ILE A 175 11.46 24.60 1.75
N ARG A 176 11.20 25.84 1.33
CA ARG A 176 11.52 27.04 2.12
C ARG A 176 10.74 27.14 3.42
N ARG A 177 9.48 26.68 3.46
CA ARG A 177 8.60 26.81 4.62
C ARG A 177 8.61 25.59 5.55
N LEU A 178 8.83 24.41 5.00
CA LEU A 178 8.63 23.13 5.68
C LEU A 178 9.91 22.26 5.69
N GLY A 179 10.97 22.68 4.99
CA GLY A 179 12.18 21.88 4.83
C GLY A 179 12.15 20.95 3.61
N ALA A 180 13.28 20.34 3.29
CA ALA A 180 13.42 19.43 2.15
C ALA A 180 12.51 18.20 2.25
N GLU A 181 12.15 17.80 3.47
CA GLU A 181 11.25 16.71 3.76
C GLU A 181 9.80 16.95 3.29
N ALA A 182 9.46 18.18 2.87
CA ALA A 182 8.13 18.49 2.34
C ALA A 182 7.88 17.89 0.94
N ILE A 183 8.92 17.42 0.27
CA ILE A 183 8.82 16.72 -1.02
C ILE A 183 8.77 15.22 -0.76
N ASP A 184 7.80 14.56 -1.35
CA ASP A 184 7.71 13.10 -1.31
C ASP A 184 8.33 12.53 -2.59
N PRO A 185 9.51 11.91 -2.52
CA PRO A 185 10.15 11.29 -3.68
C PRO A 185 9.43 10.00 -4.13
N GLY A 186 8.42 9.57 -3.40
CA GLY A 186 7.81 8.25 -3.57
C GLY A 186 8.65 7.11 -2.96
N PRO A 187 8.11 5.91 -2.92
CA PRO A 187 8.87 4.74 -2.51
C PRO A 187 9.94 4.40 -3.55
N PRO A 188 11.08 3.82 -3.14
CA PRO A 188 12.04 3.26 -4.08
C PRO A 188 11.35 2.21 -4.94
N SER A 189 11.43 2.36 -6.26
CA SER A 189 10.83 1.43 -7.21
C SER A 189 11.74 1.22 -8.40
N THR A 190 11.85 0.00 -8.84
CA THR A 190 12.55 -0.40 -10.07
C THR A 190 11.59 -0.47 -11.26
N LEU A 191 10.28 -0.44 -11.00
CA LEU A 191 9.25 -0.49 -12.02
C LEU A 191 8.96 0.90 -12.58
N SER A 192 9.02 1.05 -13.90
CA SER A 192 8.75 2.31 -14.58
C SER A 192 7.25 2.65 -14.59
N SER A 193 6.39 1.68 -14.78
CA SER A 193 4.93 1.74 -14.66
C SER A 193 4.35 0.33 -14.73
N SER A 194 3.29 0.09 -13.99
CA SER A 194 2.45 -1.10 -14.15
C SER A 194 1.01 -0.63 -14.38
N PRO A 195 0.41 -0.91 -15.54
CA PRO A 195 -0.95 -0.46 -15.82
C PRO A 195 -1.95 -1.18 -14.93
N HIS A 196 -3.00 -0.47 -14.50
CA HIS A 196 -4.14 -1.11 -13.86
C HIS A 196 -4.95 -1.86 -14.93
N VAL A 197 -4.99 -3.16 -14.84
CA VAL A 197 -5.78 -4.05 -15.70
C VAL A 197 -7.21 -4.15 -15.16
N GLN A 198 -7.34 -4.19 -13.83
CA GLN A 198 -8.61 -4.28 -13.11
C GLN A 198 -8.99 -2.94 -12.48
N ARG A 199 -10.31 -2.71 -12.38
CA ARG A 199 -10.87 -1.56 -11.68
C ARG A 199 -11.82 -2.03 -10.59
N PHE A 200 -11.46 -1.76 -9.35
CA PHE A 200 -12.26 -2.16 -8.21
C PHE A 200 -13.12 -1.02 -7.67
N THR A 201 -14.34 -1.37 -7.27
CA THR A 201 -15.11 -0.63 -6.27
C THR A 201 -15.08 -1.43 -4.97
N LEU A 202 -15.44 -0.82 -3.84
CA LEU A 202 -15.52 -1.53 -2.57
C LEU A 202 -16.44 -2.76 -2.65
N ALA A 203 -17.56 -2.64 -3.35
CA ALA A 203 -18.51 -3.74 -3.55
C ALA A 203 -17.92 -4.86 -4.44
N SER A 204 -17.20 -4.52 -5.51
CA SER A 204 -16.64 -5.54 -6.41
C SER A 204 -15.49 -6.30 -5.75
N ILE A 205 -14.57 -5.63 -5.05
CA ILE A 205 -13.47 -6.32 -4.37
C ILE A 205 -13.99 -7.21 -3.23
N THR A 206 -14.94 -6.73 -2.41
CA THR A 206 -15.50 -7.55 -1.34
C THR A 206 -16.26 -8.76 -1.87
N ARG A 207 -16.95 -8.64 -3.00
CA ARG A 207 -17.57 -9.78 -3.67
C ARG A 207 -16.54 -10.78 -4.16
N ARG A 208 -15.49 -10.34 -4.88
CA ARG A 208 -14.40 -11.22 -5.36
C ARG A 208 -13.76 -12.03 -4.23
N LEU A 209 -13.51 -11.38 -3.09
CA LEU A 209 -12.94 -12.05 -1.91
C LEU A 209 -13.89 -13.10 -1.33
N ARG A 210 -15.20 -12.80 -1.26
CA ARG A 210 -16.21 -13.77 -0.81
C ARG A 210 -16.36 -14.95 -1.79
N ASP A 211 -16.36 -14.68 -3.09
CA ASP A 211 -16.45 -15.72 -4.13
C ASP A 211 -15.21 -16.64 -4.09
N ALA A 212 -14.05 -16.12 -3.68
CA ALA A 212 -12.84 -16.90 -3.41
C ALA A 212 -12.87 -17.67 -2.06
N GLY A 213 -13.99 -17.60 -1.31
CA GLY A 213 -14.22 -18.34 -0.08
C GLY A 213 -13.65 -17.69 1.18
N PHE A 214 -13.39 -16.38 1.16
CA PHE A 214 -12.99 -15.61 2.34
C PHE A 214 -14.20 -14.97 3.04
N GLU A 215 -14.18 -14.92 4.37
CA GLU A 215 -15.10 -14.12 5.16
C GLU A 215 -14.57 -12.68 5.28
N VAL A 216 -15.23 -11.71 4.66
CA VAL A 216 -14.87 -10.29 4.80
C VAL A 216 -15.30 -9.80 6.18
N THR A 217 -14.33 -9.47 7.03
CA THR A 217 -14.56 -9.04 8.43
C THR A 217 -14.58 -7.53 8.59
N ASP A 218 -13.85 -6.79 7.73
CA ASP A 218 -13.82 -5.34 7.72
C ASP A 218 -13.53 -4.84 6.29
N ALA A 219 -14.18 -3.74 5.90
CA ALA A 219 -13.97 -3.10 4.62
C ALA A 219 -14.20 -1.60 4.74
N ARG A 220 -13.17 -0.79 4.46
CA ARG A 220 -13.20 0.66 4.67
C ARG A 220 -12.43 1.41 3.60
N GLY A 221 -12.69 2.72 3.50
CA GLY A 221 -11.92 3.62 2.65
C GLY A 221 -10.50 3.87 3.18
N SER A 222 -9.54 4.05 2.28
CA SER A 222 -8.16 4.41 2.63
C SER A 222 -8.01 5.91 2.88
N VAL A 223 -7.87 6.71 1.84
CA VAL A 223 -7.74 8.16 1.87
C VAL A 223 -8.83 8.80 1.01
N ALA A 224 -9.19 10.07 1.28
CA ALA A 224 -10.22 10.76 0.51
C ALA A 224 -9.74 11.04 -0.91
N VAL A 225 -8.57 11.62 -1.04
CA VAL A 225 -7.95 11.98 -2.31
C VAL A 225 -6.54 11.43 -2.39
N SER A 226 -6.09 11.08 -3.59
CA SER A 226 -4.73 10.68 -3.89
C SER A 226 -4.45 10.95 -5.38
N GLY A 227 -3.20 11.13 -5.73
CA GLY A 227 -2.77 11.36 -7.10
C GLY A 227 -1.74 12.47 -7.21
N PRO A 228 -1.29 12.79 -8.43
CA PRO A 228 -0.19 13.72 -8.64
C PRO A 228 -0.52 15.17 -8.23
N PHE A 229 -1.75 15.66 -8.44
CA PHE A 229 -2.14 16.99 -7.95
C PHE A 229 -2.20 17.01 -6.42
N SER A 230 -2.86 16.02 -5.82
CA SER A 230 -2.95 15.87 -4.38
C SER A 230 -1.56 15.78 -3.76
N ASN A 231 -0.61 15.07 -4.39
CA ASN A 231 0.77 14.98 -3.95
C ASN A 231 1.49 16.32 -4.07
N LEU A 232 1.34 17.02 -5.21
CA LEU A 232 1.96 18.33 -5.39
C LEU A 232 1.55 19.32 -4.29
N PHE A 233 0.28 19.31 -3.87
CA PHE A 233 -0.22 20.28 -2.90
C PHE A 233 -0.12 19.82 -1.45
N PHE A 234 -0.36 18.54 -1.14
CA PHE A 234 -0.51 18.05 0.24
C PHE A 234 0.74 17.40 0.83
N ALA A 235 1.69 16.93 -0.01
CA ALA A 235 2.90 16.32 0.51
C ALA A 235 3.62 17.25 1.50
N GLY A 236 4.03 16.71 2.66
CA GLY A 236 4.69 17.46 3.73
C GLY A 236 3.77 18.26 4.64
N LEU A 237 2.47 18.35 4.34
CA LEU A 237 1.48 19.03 5.18
C LEU A 237 0.77 18.02 6.08
N GLU A 238 1.42 17.60 7.16
CA GLU A 238 0.92 16.57 8.09
C GLU A 238 -0.55 16.76 8.54
N PRO A 239 -1.03 17.98 8.88
CA PRO A 239 -2.43 18.15 9.26
C PRO A 239 -3.41 17.82 8.13
N LEU A 240 -3.06 18.16 6.87
CA LEU A 240 -3.88 17.87 5.69
C LEU A 240 -3.84 16.39 5.36
N LEU A 241 -2.67 15.75 5.43
CA LEU A 241 -2.52 14.31 5.24
C LEU A 241 -3.31 13.52 6.27
N GLY A 242 -3.26 13.92 7.54
CA GLY A 242 -4.08 13.33 8.60
C GLY A 242 -5.58 13.53 8.38
N ALA A 243 -6.00 14.72 7.91
CA ALA A 243 -7.38 14.99 7.54
C ALA A 243 -7.82 14.11 6.35
N ASN A 244 -6.98 14.00 5.33
CA ASN A 244 -7.21 13.14 4.15
C ASN A 244 -7.49 11.69 4.57
N GLY A 245 -6.72 11.13 5.49
CA GLY A 245 -6.95 9.81 6.05
C GLY A 245 -8.30 9.67 6.76
N ARG A 246 -8.65 10.62 7.65
CA ARG A 246 -9.93 10.60 8.39
C ARG A 246 -11.14 10.75 7.47
N TRP A 247 -11.03 11.58 6.42
CA TRP A 247 -12.08 11.70 5.42
C TRP A 247 -12.25 10.43 4.59
N GLY A 248 -11.14 9.72 4.27
CA GLY A 248 -11.20 8.41 3.60
C GLY A 248 -12.06 7.40 4.36
N ASP A 249 -11.91 7.31 5.70
CA ASP A 249 -12.76 6.43 6.52
C ASP A 249 -14.25 6.78 6.41
N ARG A 250 -14.57 8.07 6.37
CA ARG A 250 -15.96 8.55 6.29
C ARG A 250 -16.59 8.38 4.92
N LEU A 251 -15.80 8.49 3.87
CA LEU A 251 -16.27 8.37 2.48
C LEU A 251 -16.55 6.91 2.08
N GLY A 252 -15.95 5.93 2.78
CA GLY A 252 -16.17 4.52 2.51
C GLY A 252 -15.93 4.16 1.05
N GLY A 253 -16.98 3.79 0.31
CA GLY A 253 -16.91 3.41 -1.11
C GLY A 253 -16.52 4.55 -2.08
N LEU A 254 -16.51 5.81 -1.65
CA LEU A 254 -16.10 6.96 -2.45
C LEU A 254 -14.63 7.36 -2.19
N ALA A 255 -13.93 6.69 -1.29
CA ALA A 255 -12.52 6.92 -1.01
C ALA A 255 -11.64 6.59 -2.24
N SER A 256 -10.42 7.12 -2.28
CA SER A 256 -9.46 6.87 -3.36
C SER A 256 -8.93 5.44 -3.41
N GLY A 257 -9.11 4.66 -2.37
CA GLY A 257 -8.74 3.24 -2.30
C GLY A 257 -9.40 2.57 -1.11
N TYR A 258 -9.13 1.28 -0.93
CA TYR A 258 -9.81 0.45 0.05
C TYR A 258 -8.85 -0.40 0.85
N PHE A 259 -9.19 -0.62 2.11
CA PHE A 259 -8.59 -1.59 3.01
C PHE A 259 -9.64 -2.66 3.33
N VAL A 260 -9.33 -3.91 3.05
CA VAL A 260 -10.24 -5.04 3.27
C VAL A 260 -9.53 -6.11 4.09
N SER A 261 -10.11 -6.48 5.21
CA SER A 261 -9.65 -7.59 6.06
C SER A 261 -10.58 -8.77 5.94
N CYS A 262 -9.99 -9.94 5.76
CA CYS A 262 -10.73 -11.19 5.61
C CYS A 262 -10.19 -12.26 6.54
N ARG A 263 -11.02 -13.24 6.86
CA ARG A 263 -10.64 -14.53 7.46
C ARG A 263 -10.74 -15.64 6.42
N ARG A 264 -9.86 -16.63 6.62
CA ARG A 264 -9.93 -17.88 5.86
C ARG A 264 -11.15 -18.69 6.27
#